data_eb74ecc3c2332c71f26102314a4a9b91
#
_entry.id   eb74ecc3c2332c71f26102314a4a9b91
#
_cell.length_a   1.000
_cell.length_b   1.000
_cell.length_c   1.000
_cell.angle_alpha   90.00
_cell.angle_beta   90.00
_cell.angle_gamma   90.00
#
_symmetry.space_group_name_H-M   'P 1'
#
loop_
_entity.id
_entity.type
_entity.pdbx_description
1 polymer ?
#
loop_
_entity_poly.entity_id
_entity_poly.type
_entity_poly.pdbx_seq_one_letter_code
_entity_poly.pdbx_strand_id
1 'polypeptide(L)'
;MRIPISAAALAVGGSLALAGLVAPAAQAVGTDQECRSLGVANLYGEFIEGDDTHTPDAEGAVAVGGNADFTGGFSVGQELTQAQVDALPGKNALVVAGKLTGHNTQVMKGNGVFGSKADGAVAQAHAGTVNQGPSPIDFKAEFAKLRAAATSLAAVPQTAGATVQAEGAKLTLTGGDAKYNSFTVDAAKLQGAKDVYLKVPAGSVTVVNVTGGSYDMAAAGTTGFHLWDEGKKAFVLDDKLQSAAGGAIRSRLLWNFPTATKVVKNSQAAWAGTVLAPNAAFDLGSGGPVNGSVIAASLTGKGGAETHHYPFTGCLPGTTVPTPSGTPTVPPTVPPTVPSGSPSATPSASTAPSGSASPSGGPSASTSGKPSASGSPSAGGSTAAPTASGSPSAQPDAGGNLAHTGSGPVLPLAIGGAVVLAAGGAIVVAARRKAARKA
;
A
#
# COMPACT_ATOMS: atom_id res chain seq x y z
N MET A 1 -29.57 35.68 -68.55
CA MET A 1 -28.80 36.78 -69.15
C MET A 1 -27.36 36.68 -68.54
N ARG A 2 -26.44 36.32 -69.42
CA ARG A 2 -25.00 36.16 -69.09
C ARG A 2 -24.38 37.55 -69.05
N ILE A 3 -23.33 37.70 -68.18
CA ILE A 3 -22.06 38.38 -68.56
C ILE A 3 -21.07 38.19 -67.37
N PRO A 4 -19.85 37.75 -67.66
CA PRO A 4 -18.74 37.67 -66.69
C PRO A 4 -17.86 38.90 -66.80
N ILE A 5 -17.09 39.25 -65.75
CA ILE A 5 -15.89 40.09 -65.89
C ILE A 5 -14.77 39.60 -64.96
N SER A 6 -13.64 39.56 -65.59
CA SER A 6 -12.33 39.05 -65.21
C SER A 6 -11.54 39.96 -64.29
N ALA A 7 -10.65 39.34 -63.52
CA ALA A 7 -9.26 39.62 -63.17
C ALA A 7 -8.69 41.04 -63.11
N ALA A 8 -7.97 41.33 -62.03
CA ALA A 8 -6.67 41.92 -62.06
C ALA A 8 -5.88 41.66 -60.77
N ALA A 9 -4.72 41.07 -60.92
CA ALA A 9 -3.72 40.90 -59.90
C ALA A 9 -2.95 42.21 -59.62
N LEU A 10 -2.64 42.42 -58.34
CA LEU A 10 -1.53 43.31 -57.98
C LEU A 10 -0.76 42.69 -56.83
N ALA A 11 0.46 42.27 -57.15
CA ALA A 11 1.46 41.83 -56.18
C ALA A 11 2.10 43.07 -55.57
N VAL A 12 2.13 43.20 -54.25
CA VAL A 12 3.04 44.04 -53.50
C VAL A 12 3.70 43.20 -52.43
N GLY A 13 5.02 43.00 -52.60
CA GLY A 13 5.84 42.27 -51.66
C GLY A 13 6.03 43.07 -50.36
N GLY A 14 5.86 42.39 -49.23
CA GLY A 14 6.20 42.86 -47.92
C GLY A 14 6.66 41.69 -47.12
N SER A 15 7.98 41.56 -46.93
CA SER A 15 8.60 40.56 -46.07
C SER A 15 8.30 40.91 -44.61
N LEU A 16 7.31 40.24 -43.99
CA LEU A 16 7.19 40.20 -42.53
C LEU A 16 7.84 38.92 -42.02
N ALA A 17 8.93 39.10 -41.30
CA ALA A 17 9.53 38.04 -40.49
C ALA A 17 8.55 37.67 -39.38
N LEU A 18 7.85 36.55 -39.52
CA LEU A 18 7.13 35.90 -38.42
C LEU A 18 8.16 35.24 -37.52
N ALA A 19 8.46 35.85 -36.35
CA ALA A 19 9.04 35.17 -35.24
C ALA A 19 8.03 34.10 -34.77
N GLY A 20 8.26 32.84 -35.14
CA GLY A 20 7.46 31.72 -34.71
C GLY A 20 7.58 31.52 -33.20
N LEU A 21 6.52 31.86 -32.47
CA LEU A 21 6.29 31.34 -31.13
C LEU A 21 6.07 29.85 -31.28
N VAL A 22 7.11 29.05 -31.05
CA VAL A 22 7.00 27.61 -30.87
C VAL A 22 6.28 27.41 -29.55
N ALA A 23 4.95 27.28 -29.60
CA ALA A 23 4.20 26.73 -28.50
C ALA A 23 4.72 25.29 -28.25
N PRO A 24 5.02 24.90 -27.01
CA PRO A 24 5.38 23.52 -26.74
C PRO A 24 4.20 22.66 -27.21
N ALA A 25 4.47 21.77 -28.17
CA ALA A 25 3.49 20.80 -28.61
C ALA A 25 3.08 19.99 -27.36
N ALA A 26 1.82 20.08 -26.99
CA ALA A 26 1.22 19.15 -26.05
C ALA A 26 1.43 17.75 -26.66
N GLN A 27 2.35 16.99 -26.08
CA GLN A 27 2.57 15.63 -26.52
C GLN A 27 1.27 14.88 -26.24
N ALA A 28 0.55 14.50 -27.30
CA ALA A 28 -0.51 13.55 -27.19
C ALA A 28 0.09 12.27 -26.59
N VAL A 29 -0.41 11.89 -25.43
CA VAL A 29 -0.04 10.63 -24.78
C VAL A 29 -0.41 9.53 -25.76
N GLY A 30 0.60 8.83 -26.26
CA GLY A 30 0.43 7.76 -27.25
C GLY A 30 -0.50 6.67 -26.74
N THR A 31 -1.29 6.10 -27.63
CA THR A 31 -2.38 5.15 -27.37
C THR A 31 -1.93 3.75 -26.95
N ASP A 32 -0.63 3.49 -26.81
CA ASP A 32 -0.04 2.21 -26.38
C ASP A 32 0.79 2.38 -25.10
N GLN A 33 0.15 2.91 -24.07
CA GLN A 33 0.82 3.06 -22.79
C GLN A 33 0.85 1.70 -22.08
N GLU A 34 2.08 1.14 -21.96
CA GLU A 34 2.30 -0.07 -21.16
C GLU A 34 1.69 0.06 -19.78
N CYS A 35 0.83 -0.91 -19.45
CA CYS A 35 0.19 -0.99 -18.15
C CYS A 35 1.24 -1.33 -17.09
N ARG A 36 1.53 -0.42 -16.18
CA ARG A 36 2.40 -0.68 -15.05
C ARG A 36 1.58 -1.01 -13.82
N SER A 37 2.01 -2.04 -13.12
CA SER A 37 1.51 -2.40 -11.80
C SER A 37 2.50 -1.92 -10.73
N LEU A 38 2.11 -2.05 -9.46
CA LEU A 38 3.01 -1.82 -8.32
C LEU A 38 3.94 -3.03 -8.06
N GLY A 39 4.13 -3.91 -9.05
CA GLY A 39 4.99 -5.08 -8.94
C GLY A 39 4.49 -6.09 -7.92
N VAL A 40 5.42 -6.75 -7.23
CA VAL A 40 5.11 -7.73 -6.20
C VAL A 40 4.32 -7.11 -5.04
N ALA A 41 4.51 -5.83 -4.76
CA ALA A 41 3.79 -5.12 -3.69
C ALA A 41 2.26 -5.15 -3.91
N ASN A 42 1.80 -5.20 -5.17
CA ASN A 42 0.37 -5.23 -5.48
C ASN A 42 -0.33 -6.55 -5.13
N LEU A 43 0.43 -7.58 -4.78
CA LEU A 43 -0.10 -8.88 -4.35
C LEU A 43 -0.43 -8.90 -2.85
N TYR A 44 0.01 -7.88 -2.11
CA TYR A 44 -0.10 -7.81 -0.66
C TYR A 44 -1.04 -6.69 -0.21
N GLY A 45 -1.82 -6.93 0.83
CA GLY A 45 -2.59 -5.90 1.54
C GLY A 45 -1.67 -4.96 2.30
N GLU A 46 -0.57 -5.50 2.84
CA GLU A 46 0.48 -4.75 3.50
C GLU A 46 1.83 -5.15 2.94
N PHE A 47 2.56 -4.17 2.44
CA PHE A 47 3.90 -4.35 1.90
C PHE A 47 4.85 -3.34 2.53
N ILE A 48 5.63 -3.79 3.51
CA ILE A 48 6.37 -2.94 4.44
C ILE A 48 7.86 -3.21 4.30
N GLU A 49 8.67 -2.15 4.07
CA GLU A 49 10.12 -2.28 3.89
C GLU A 49 10.85 -2.67 5.19
N GLY A 50 10.49 -2.01 6.28
CA GLY A 50 11.07 -2.18 7.61
C GLY A 50 10.16 -2.97 8.53
N ASP A 51 10.00 -2.47 9.75
CA ASP A 51 9.26 -3.15 10.80
C ASP A 51 7.75 -2.89 10.71
N ASP A 52 6.99 -3.86 11.18
CA ASP A 52 5.55 -3.82 11.31
C ASP A 52 5.13 -4.19 12.73
N THR A 53 4.31 -3.32 13.33
CA THR A 53 3.81 -3.51 14.70
C THR A 53 2.35 -3.09 14.76
N HIS A 54 1.43 -4.03 14.57
CA HIS A 54 0.01 -3.75 14.71
C HIS A 54 -0.82 -5.02 14.98
N THR A 55 -2.07 -4.84 15.28
CA THR A 55 -3.10 -5.87 15.51
C THR A 55 -4.47 -5.25 15.17
N PRO A 56 -5.54 -6.01 14.86
CA PRO A 56 -5.66 -7.46 15.05
C PRO A 56 -5.41 -8.27 13.78
N ASP A 57 -5.56 -7.67 12.58
CA ASP A 57 -5.50 -8.45 11.36
C ASP A 57 -5.25 -7.65 10.08
N ALA A 58 -4.97 -8.40 9.02
CA ALA A 58 -5.02 -7.97 7.63
C ALA A 58 -5.80 -9.01 6.81
N GLU A 59 -6.89 -8.60 6.16
CA GLU A 59 -7.69 -9.51 5.33
C GLU A 59 -6.92 -10.06 4.13
N GLY A 60 -5.97 -9.27 3.60
CA GLY A 60 -5.05 -9.65 2.51
C GLY A 60 -3.77 -10.31 3.01
N ALA A 61 -2.83 -10.55 2.08
CA ALA A 61 -1.49 -11.02 2.40
C ALA A 61 -0.63 -9.90 3.00
N VAL A 62 0.35 -10.26 3.83
CA VAL A 62 1.27 -9.34 4.52
C VAL A 62 2.72 -9.71 4.22
N ALA A 63 3.52 -8.71 3.82
CA ALA A 63 4.95 -8.86 3.59
C ALA A 63 5.74 -7.77 4.32
N VAL A 64 6.64 -8.18 5.20
CA VAL A 64 7.45 -7.34 6.09
C VAL A 64 8.92 -7.61 5.86
N GLY A 65 9.66 -6.57 5.43
CA GLY A 65 11.09 -6.65 5.15
C GLY A 65 11.98 -6.59 6.41
N GLY A 66 11.43 -6.05 7.50
CA GLY A 66 12.05 -6.02 8.83
C GLY A 66 11.47 -7.06 9.79
N ASN A 67 11.26 -6.63 11.02
CA ASN A 67 10.64 -7.45 12.07
C ASN A 67 9.11 -7.22 12.08
N ALA A 68 8.39 -8.25 12.47
CA ALA A 68 6.96 -8.15 12.74
C ALA A 68 6.67 -8.42 14.21
N ASP A 69 5.98 -7.49 14.85
CA ASP A 69 5.50 -7.65 16.23
C ASP A 69 3.98 -7.69 16.23
N PHE A 70 3.45 -8.89 16.33
CA PHE A 70 2.03 -9.18 16.39
C PHE A 70 1.61 -9.63 17.80
N THR A 71 2.24 -9.04 18.81
CA THR A 71 1.85 -9.28 20.22
C THR A 71 0.43 -8.80 20.46
N GLY A 72 -0.47 -9.66 20.84
CA GLY A 72 -1.91 -9.38 20.95
C GLY A 72 -2.75 -10.20 20.00
N GLY A 73 -2.08 -10.92 19.10
CA GLY A 73 -2.71 -11.78 18.09
C GLY A 73 -2.90 -11.08 16.75
N PHE A 74 -2.72 -11.86 15.69
CA PHE A 74 -2.85 -11.36 14.32
C PHE A 74 -3.33 -12.44 13.38
N SER A 75 -4.31 -12.14 12.54
CA SER A 75 -4.70 -13.01 11.45
C SER A 75 -4.41 -12.37 10.09
N VAL A 76 -4.01 -13.21 9.12
CA VAL A 76 -3.64 -12.74 7.78
C VAL A 76 -4.21 -13.61 6.69
N GLY A 77 -4.70 -12.99 5.62
CA GLY A 77 -5.06 -13.69 4.39
C GLY A 77 -6.44 -14.33 4.39
N GLN A 78 -7.36 -13.91 5.25
CA GLN A 78 -8.71 -14.49 5.33
C GLN A 78 -9.49 -14.32 4.03
N GLU A 79 -9.37 -13.17 3.36
CA GLU A 79 -10.14 -12.84 2.16
C GLU A 79 -9.44 -13.21 0.85
N LEU A 80 -8.25 -13.82 0.90
CA LEU A 80 -7.55 -14.26 -0.29
C LEU A 80 -8.33 -15.36 -1.03
N THR A 81 -8.41 -15.26 -2.35
CA THR A 81 -8.83 -16.36 -3.20
C THR A 81 -7.65 -17.32 -3.46
N GLN A 82 -7.94 -18.55 -3.86
CA GLN A 82 -6.89 -19.51 -4.21
C GLN A 82 -5.97 -18.98 -5.32
N ALA A 83 -6.52 -18.32 -6.33
CA ALA A 83 -5.74 -17.73 -7.42
C ALA A 83 -4.77 -16.64 -6.92
N GLN A 84 -5.19 -15.85 -5.94
CA GLN A 84 -4.32 -14.85 -5.31
C GLN A 84 -3.21 -15.53 -4.49
N VAL A 85 -3.54 -16.56 -3.72
CA VAL A 85 -2.52 -17.36 -3.00
C VAL A 85 -1.50 -17.96 -3.98
N ASP A 86 -1.96 -18.51 -5.10
CA ASP A 86 -1.09 -19.12 -6.11
C ASP A 86 -0.16 -18.10 -6.80
N ALA A 87 -0.57 -16.84 -6.85
CA ALA A 87 0.23 -15.73 -7.41
C ALA A 87 1.29 -15.19 -6.44
N LEU A 88 1.16 -15.46 -5.14
CA LEU A 88 2.12 -14.98 -4.13
C LEU A 88 3.49 -15.68 -4.26
N PRO A 89 4.62 -15.00 -4.07
CA PRO A 89 5.94 -15.61 -4.02
C PRO A 89 5.99 -16.75 -3.00
N GLY A 90 6.23 -17.99 -3.48
CA GLY A 90 6.18 -19.19 -2.65
C GLY A 90 4.81 -19.51 -2.04
N LYS A 91 3.73 -18.88 -2.55
CA LYS A 91 2.37 -18.95 -1.99
C LYS A 91 2.31 -18.45 -0.54
N ASN A 92 3.23 -17.54 -0.17
CA ASN A 92 3.31 -17.01 1.19
C ASN A 92 2.38 -15.82 1.37
N ALA A 93 1.29 -16.04 2.10
CA ALA A 93 0.40 -14.97 2.54
C ALA A 93 1.01 -14.15 3.70
N LEU A 94 1.96 -14.74 4.45
CA LEU A 94 2.77 -14.03 5.42
C LEU A 94 4.25 -14.17 5.05
N VAL A 95 4.93 -13.04 4.87
CA VAL A 95 6.39 -12.98 4.73
C VAL A 95 6.94 -12.03 5.78
N VAL A 96 7.82 -12.52 6.65
CA VAL A 96 8.59 -11.70 7.60
C VAL A 96 10.06 -11.98 7.37
N ALA A 97 10.80 -11.06 6.74
CA ALA A 97 12.21 -11.28 6.45
C ALA A 97 13.07 -11.28 7.72
N GLY A 98 12.67 -10.55 8.74
CA GLY A 98 13.31 -10.48 10.05
C GLY A 98 12.72 -11.42 11.09
N LYS A 99 12.53 -10.90 12.29
CA LYS A 99 12.05 -11.64 13.45
C LYS A 99 10.54 -11.48 13.62
N LEU A 100 9.83 -12.60 13.75
CA LEU A 100 8.42 -12.64 14.10
C LEU A 100 8.26 -12.73 15.63
N THR A 101 7.46 -11.83 16.20
CA THR A 101 7.05 -11.79 17.62
C THR A 101 5.52 -11.89 17.68
N GLY A 102 5.01 -12.58 18.70
CA GLY A 102 3.56 -12.77 18.93
C GLY A 102 3.20 -14.23 19.24
N HIS A 103 2.19 -14.42 20.09
CA HIS A 103 1.81 -15.75 20.54
C HIS A 103 0.66 -16.38 19.75
N ASN A 104 0.00 -15.62 18.90
CA ASN A 104 -1.19 -16.05 18.14
C ASN A 104 -1.21 -15.40 16.76
N THR A 105 -0.24 -15.75 15.91
CA THR A 105 -0.26 -15.35 14.49
C THR A 105 -0.91 -16.45 13.66
N GLN A 106 -2.00 -16.14 12.95
CA GLN A 106 -2.80 -17.08 12.19
C GLN A 106 -2.72 -16.75 10.70
N VAL A 107 -2.16 -17.66 9.90
CA VAL A 107 -2.19 -17.58 8.43
C VAL A 107 -3.42 -18.34 7.94
N MET A 108 -4.46 -17.62 7.54
CA MET A 108 -5.76 -18.22 7.22
C MET A 108 -5.72 -18.97 5.89
N LYS A 109 -5.02 -18.43 4.88
CA LYS A 109 -4.85 -19.05 3.57
C LYS A 109 -3.43 -18.88 3.09
N GLY A 110 -2.89 -19.89 2.40
CA GLY A 110 -1.51 -19.91 1.91
C GLY A 110 -0.48 -20.25 2.99
N ASN A 111 0.77 -20.01 2.68
CA ASN A 111 1.91 -20.29 3.56
C ASN A 111 2.36 -19.05 4.33
N GLY A 112 3.22 -19.27 5.33
CA GLY A 112 3.98 -18.23 6.00
C GLY A 112 5.46 -18.57 6.03
N VAL A 113 6.32 -17.53 5.92
CA VAL A 113 7.76 -17.66 6.09
C VAL A 113 8.28 -16.52 6.96
N PHE A 114 9.21 -16.84 7.86
CA PHE A 114 9.87 -15.84 8.72
C PHE A 114 11.37 -16.15 8.85
N GLY A 115 12.21 -15.12 8.96
CA GLY A 115 13.66 -15.28 9.10
C GLY A 115 14.05 -15.89 10.45
N SER A 116 13.43 -15.41 11.52
CA SER A 116 13.56 -15.95 12.87
C SER A 116 12.28 -15.68 13.65
N LYS A 117 12.15 -16.26 14.84
CA LYS A 117 11.06 -15.93 15.75
C LYS A 117 11.55 -15.69 17.18
N ALA A 118 10.82 -14.89 17.93
CA ALA A 118 11.07 -14.68 19.35
C ALA A 118 10.72 -15.95 20.15
N ASP A 119 11.33 -16.08 21.34
CA ASP A 119 10.98 -17.16 22.26
C ASP A 119 9.50 -17.11 22.62
N GLY A 120 8.84 -18.26 22.54
CA GLY A 120 7.41 -18.38 22.80
C GLY A 120 6.51 -17.86 21.66
N ALA A 121 7.07 -17.28 20.58
CA ALA A 121 6.26 -16.87 19.45
C ALA A 121 5.64 -18.07 18.74
N VAL A 122 4.34 -17.96 18.42
CA VAL A 122 3.53 -19.01 17.76
C VAL A 122 2.90 -18.44 16.51
N ALA A 123 3.16 -19.12 15.39
CA ALA A 123 2.49 -18.86 14.12
C ALA A 123 1.98 -20.17 13.54
N GLN A 124 0.73 -20.17 13.07
CA GLN A 124 0.04 -21.33 12.55
C GLN A 124 -0.61 -21.02 11.19
N ALA A 125 -0.65 -22.01 10.31
CA ALA A 125 -1.41 -21.91 9.06
C ALA A 125 -2.63 -22.83 9.13
N HIS A 126 -3.80 -22.32 8.68
CA HIS A 126 -5.04 -23.10 8.56
C HIS A 126 -5.09 -23.85 7.24
N ALA A 127 -4.52 -23.28 6.17
CA ALA A 127 -4.43 -23.93 4.86
C ALA A 127 -3.05 -23.64 4.26
N GLY A 128 -2.07 -24.48 4.59
CA GLY A 128 -0.67 -24.34 4.19
C GLY A 128 0.31 -24.64 5.32
N THR A 129 1.50 -24.07 5.28
CA THR A 129 2.55 -24.25 6.27
C THR A 129 3.16 -22.92 6.69
N VAL A 130 3.68 -22.84 7.92
CA VAL A 130 4.49 -21.72 8.39
C VAL A 130 5.87 -22.22 8.76
N ASN A 131 6.90 -21.72 8.09
CA ASN A 131 8.26 -22.20 8.23
C ASN A 131 9.25 -21.07 8.46
N GLN A 132 10.34 -21.37 9.15
CA GLN A 132 11.51 -20.51 9.17
C GLN A 132 12.30 -20.69 7.88
N GLY A 133 12.69 -19.59 7.25
CA GLY A 133 13.46 -19.59 6.00
C GLY A 133 13.75 -18.19 5.48
N PRO A 134 14.52 -18.09 4.41
CA PRO A 134 14.81 -16.81 3.77
C PRO A 134 13.55 -16.22 3.12
N SER A 135 13.45 -14.89 3.12
CA SER A 135 12.39 -14.18 2.41
C SER A 135 12.47 -14.46 0.90
N PRO A 136 11.36 -14.77 0.22
CA PRO A 136 11.32 -14.87 -1.24
C PRO A 136 11.30 -13.51 -1.94
N ILE A 137 11.31 -12.40 -1.18
CA ILE A 137 11.20 -11.02 -1.67
C ILE A 137 12.49 -10.26 -1.33
N ASP A 138 13.06 -9.59 -2.32
CA ASP A 138 14.11 -8.59 -2.12
C ASP A 138 13.44 -7.21 -1.88
N PHE A 139 13.11 -6.94 -0.62
CA PHE A 139 12.43 -5.70 -0.23
C PHE A 139 13.21 -4.45 -0.63
N LYS A 140 14.54 -4.46 -0.54
CA LYS A 140 15.36 -3.32 -0.94
C LYS A 140 15.21 -2.98 -2.41
N ALA A 141 15.27 -4.00 -3.27
CA ALA A 141 15.10 -3.82 -4.71
C ALA A 141 13.66 -3.39 -5.05
N GLU A 142 12.65 -4.00 -4.41
CA GLU A 142 11.24 -3.65 -4.66
C GLU A 142 10.92 -2.24 -4.19
N PHE A 143 11.39 -1.80 -3.01
CA PHE A 143 11.18 -0.43 -2.54
C PHE A 143 11.93 0.62 -3.37
N ALA A 144 13.07 0.28 -3.94
CA ALA A 144 13.73 1.17 -4.92
C ALA A 144 12.84 1.40 -6.15
N LYS A 145 12.17 0.36 -6.67
CA LYS A 145 11.20 0.46 -7.78
C LYS A 145 9.95 1.26 -7.36
N LEU A 146 9.44 1.03 -6.15
CA LEU A 146 8.26 1.74 -5.63
C LEU A 146 8.52 3.24 -5.43
N ARG A 147 9.72 3.62 -4.94
CA ARG A 147 10.13 5.03 -4.84
C ARG A 147 10.24 5.69 -6.21
N ALA A 148 10.81 4.97 -7.18
CA ALA A 148 10.87 5.46 -8.56
C ALA A 148 9.46 5.60 -9.17
N ALA A 149 8.56 4.64 -8.92
CA ALA A 149 7.17 4.71 -9.36
C ALA A 149 6.43 5.88 -8.72
N ALA A 150 6.56 6.08 -7.39
CA ALA A 150 5.94 7.18 -6.68
C ALA A 150 6.40 8.55 -7.22
N THR A 151 7.70 8.70 -7.49
CA THR A 151 8.27 9.91 -8.09
C THR A 151 7.73 10.12 -9.51
N SER A 152 7.69 9.06 -10.30
CA SER A 152 7.18 9.11 -11.68
C SER A 152 5.70 9.51 -11.74
N LEU A 153 4.87 8.95 -10.85
CA LEU A 153 3.45 9.30 -10.74
C LEU A 153 3.25 10.75 -10.33
N ALA A 154 4.09 11.27 -9.43
CA ALA A 154 4.04 12.67 -9.00
C ALA A 154 4.45 13.65 -10.12
N ALA A 155 5.24 13.21 -11.09
CA ALA A 155 5.61 13.99 -12.25
C ALA A 155 4.53 14.03 -13.35
N VAL A 156 3.51 13.16 -13.26
CA VAL A 156 2.37 13.18 -14.20
C VAL A 156 1.53 14.44 -13.93
N PRO A 157 1.32 15.32 -14.91
CA PRO A 157 0.49 16.50 -14.72
C PRO A 157 -0.94 16.14 -14.29
N GLN A 158 -1.57 17.04 -13.57
CA GLN A 158 -3.00 16.91 -13.28
C GLN A 158 -3.79 16.77 -14.59
N THR A 159 -4.73 15.83 -14.62
CA THR A 159 -5.56 15.59 -15.81
C THR A 159 -6.28 16.86 -16.25
N ALA A 160 -6.29 17.14 -17.53
CA ALA A 160 -6.98 18.30 -18.09
C ALA A 160 -8.45 18.31 -17.68
N GLY A 161 -8.92 19.45 -17.18
CA GLY A 161 -10.28 19.60 -16.66
C GLY A 161 -10.53 19.00 -15.26
N ALA A 162 -9.57 18.31 -14.68
CA ALA A 162 -9.69 17.88 -13.29
C ALA A 162 -9.57 19.07 -12.33
N THR A 163 -10.34 19.04 -11.25
CA THR A 163 -10.37 20.11 -10.26
C THR A 163 -10.16 19.59 -8.84
N VAL A 164 -9.51 20.42 -8.02
CA VAL A 164 -9.32 20.23 -6.58
C VAL A 164 -9.85 21.48 -5.89
N GLN A 165 -11.01 21.35 -5.24
CA GLN A 165 -11.72 22.46 -4.60
C GLN A 165 -11.80 22.24 -3.10
N ALA A 166 -11.39 23.23 -2.32
CA ALA A 166 -11.51 23.25 -0.86
C ALA A 166 -12.52 24.33 -0.46
N GLU A 167 -13.57 23.94 0.24
CA GLU A 167 -14.62 24.80 0.75
C GLU A 167 -14.82 24.51 2.25
N GLY A 168 -14.29 25.37 3.11
CA GLY A 168 -14.25 25.11 4.54
C GLY A 168 -13.51 23.81 4.86
N ALA A 169 -14.17 22.89 5.54
CA ALA A 169 -13.63 21.57 5.88
C ALA A 169 -13.93 20.48 4.83
N LYS A 170 -14.41 20.86 3.66
CA LYS A 170 -14.71 19.93 2.55
C LYS A 170 -13.66 20.04 1.46
N LEU A 171 -13.12 18.91 1.03
CA LEU A 171 -12.24 18.81 -0.14
C LEU A 171 -12.93 18.00 -1.23
N THR A 172 -13.09 18.56 -2.42
CA THR A 172 -13.72 17.90 -3.56
C THR A 172 -12.72 17.75 -4.69
N LEU A 173 -12.53 16.51 -5.15
CA LEU A 173 -11.72 16.13 -6.32
C LEU A 173 -12.69 15.69 -7.41
N THR A 174 -12.66 16.36 -8.56
CA THR A 174 -13.52 16.01 -9.70
C THR A 174 -12.66 15.78 -10.92
N GLY A 175 -12.80 14.61 -11.54
CA GLY A 175 -12.16 14.24 -12.80
C GLY A 175 -13.15 13.55 -13.73
N GLY A 176 -13.01 13.79 -15.02
CA GLY A 176 -13.94 13.28 -16.04
C GLY A 176 -13.32 12.30 -17.03
N ASP A 177 -12.01 12.04 -16.95
CA ASP A 177 -11.38 11.12 -17.88
C ASP A 177 -11.79 9.68 -17.59
N ALA A 178 -12.23 8.97 -18.63
CA ALA A 178 -12.73 7.61 -18.50
C ALA A 178 -11.66 6.56 -18.20
N LYS A 179 -10.39 6.88 -18.45
CA LYS A 179 -9.27 5.95 -18.29
C LYS A 179 -8.40 6.29 -17.07
N TYR A 180 -8.00 7.56 -16.95
CA TYR A 180 -7.01 7.95 -15.95
C TYR A 180 -7.23 9.38 -15.45
N ASN A 181 -7.35 9.54 -14.13
CA ASN A 181 -7.43 10.83 -13.48
C ASN A 181 -6.26 11.02 -12.52
N SER A 182 -5.47 12.06 -12.73
CA SER A 182 -4.39 12.49 -11.85
C SER A 182 -4.78 13.79 -11.15
N PHE A 183 -4.63 13.81 -9.84
CA PHE A 183 -4.79 15.00 -9.01
C PHE A 183 -3.50 15.30 -8.27
N THR A 184 -3.23 16.57 -8.03
CA THR A 184 -2.18 17.02 -7.11
C THR A 184 -2.82 17.77 -5.97
N VAL A 185 -2.59 17.33 -4.74
CA VAL A 185 -3.16 17.88 -3.50
C VAL A 185 -2.03 18.15 -2.53
N ASP A 186 -2.00 19.33 -1.97
CA ASP A 186 -1.10 19.64 -0.86
C ASP A 186 -1.58 18.92 0.42
N ALA A 187 -0.64 18.33 1.18
CA ALA A 187 -0.95 17.58 2.39
C ALA A 187 -1.68 18.44 3.42
N ALA A 188 -1.37 19.73 3.53
CA ALA A 188 -2.05 20.62 4.47
C ALA A 188 -3.51 20.86 4.06
N LYS A 189 -3.82 20.93 2.75
CA LYS A 189 -5.21 21.00 2.28
C LYS A 189 -5.97 19.71 2.57
N LEU A 190 -5.35 18.56 2.32
CA LEU A 190 -5.96 17.26 2.62
C LEU A 190 -6.17 17.10 4.13
N GLN A 191 -5.20 17.50 4.95
CA GLN A 191 -5.25 17.45 6.40
C GLN A 191 -6.32 18.39 7.00
N GLY A 192 -6.59 19.52 6.35
CA GLY A 192 -7.65 20.46 6.73
C GLY A 192 -9.08 19.98 6.43
N ALA A 193 -9.23 18.91 5.67
CA ALA A 193 -10.55 18.39 5.29
C ALA A 193 -11.09 17.42 6.33
N LYS A 194 -12.36 17.62 6.74
CA LYS A 194 -13.14 16.62 7.49
C LYS A 194 -13.74 15.58 6.56
N ASP A 195 -14.17 16.01 5.36
CA ASP A 195 -14.78 15.16 4.37
C ASP A 195 -14.06 15.34 3.03
N VAL A 196 -13.70 14.23 2.41
CA VAL A 196 -13.07 14.19 1.10
C VAL A 196 -14.03 13.56 0.10
N TYR A 197 -14.40 14.32 -0.92
CA TYR A 197 -15.30 13.90 -1.98
C TYR A 197 -14.52 13.63 -3.26
N LEU A 198 -14.73 12.46 -3.84
CA LEU A 198 -14.12 12.08 -5.11
C LEU A 198 -15.20 11.77 -6.14
N LYS A 199 -15.20 12.50 -7.25
CA LYS A 199 -16.08 12.27 -8.39
C LYS A 199 -15.26 11.96 -9.63
N VAL A 200 -15.22 10.69 -10.00
CA VAL A 200 -14.53 10.15 -11.18
C VAL A 200 -15.38 9.04 -11.80
N PRO A 201 -15.22 8.73 -13.10
CA PRO A 201 -15.83 7.55 -13.70
C PRO A 201 -15.40 6.26 -12.97
N ALA A 202 -16.34 5.37 -12.65
CA ALA A 202 -16.09 4.17 -11.86
C ALA A 202 -15.03 3.22 -12.48
N GLY A 203 -14.88 3.24 -13.81
CA GLY A 203 -13.90 2.45 -14.54
C GLY A 203 -12.51 3.08 -14.64
N SER A 204 -12.36 4.36 -14.27
CA SER A 204 -11.09 5.07 -14.40
C SER A 204 -10.12 4.74 -13.29
N VAL A 205 -8.83 4.76 -13.59
CA VAL A 205 -7.77 4.75 -12.59
C VAL A 205 -7.58 6.16 -12.05
N THR A 206 -7.50 6.29 -10.75
CA THR A 206 -7.32 7.58 -10.10
C THR A 206 -6.07 7.57 -9.24
N VAL A 207 -5.18 8.53 -9.47
CA VAL A 207 -3.99 8.78 -8.66
C VAL A 207 -4.11 10.16 -8.02
N VAL A 208 -4.02 10.20 -6.70
CA VAL A 208 -3.95 11.43 -5.93
C VAL A 208 -2.53 11.60 -5.41
N ASN A 209 -1.77 12.49 -6.05
CA ASN A 209 -0.43 12.83 -5.62
C ASN A 209 -0.50 13.83 -4.46
N VAL A 210 -0.15 13.39 -3.27
CA VAL A 210 -0.14 14.22 -2.07
C VAL A 210 1.26 14.78 -1.86
N THR A 211 1.41 16.11 -2.00
CA THR A 211 2.68 16.80 -1.81
C THR A 211 2.85 17.22 -0.35
N GLY A 212 4.09 17.18 0.13
CA GLY A 212 4.43 17.54 1.50
C GLY A 212 5.19 16.42 2.22
N GLY A 213 5.78 16.76 3.36
CA GLY A 213 6.62 15.84 4.13
C GLY A 213 5.87 14.96 5.12
N SER A 214 4.62 15.31 5.45
CA SER A 214 3.79 14.55 6.38
C SER A 214 2.30 14.79 6.15
N TYR A 215 1.49 13.83 6.59
CA TYR A 215 0.04 13.92 6.59
C TYR A 215 -0.53 13.27 7.87
N ASP A 216 -1.51 13.93 8.49
CA ASP A 216 -2.25 13.42 9.64
C ASP A 216 -3.76 13.52 9.39
N MET A 217 -4.40 12.39 9.14
CA MET A 217 -5.84 12.31 8.85
C MET A 217 -6.68 12.70 10.06
N ALA A 218 -6.18 12.49 11.28
CA ALA A 218 -6.90 12.79 12.51
C ALA A 218 -6.85 14.28 12.88
N ALA A 219 -5.93 15.05 12.30
CA ALA A 219 -5.71 16.46 12.71
C ALA A 219 -6.95 17.34 12.53
N ALA A 220 -7.72 17.15 11.46
CA ALA A 220 -8.98 17.87 11.24
C ALA A 220 -10.21 17.06 11.67
N GLY A 221 -10.03 15.85 12.19
CA GLY A 221 -11.14 14.94 12.48
C GLY A 221 -11.86 14.51 11.20
N THR A 222 -11.10 14.05 10.20
CA THR A 222 -11.67 13.55 8.94
C THR A 222 -12.72 12.48 9.20
N THR A 223 -13.92 12.69 8.71
CA THR A 223 -15.08 11.82 8.92
C THR A 223 -15.27 10.78 7.84
N GLY A 224 -14.55 10.89 6.72
CA GLY A 224 -14.52 9.85 5.72
C GLY A 224 -14.30 10.33 4.30
N PHE A 225 -14.22 9.33 3.42
CA PHE A 225 -14.13 9.51 1.98
C PHE A 225 -15.48 9.23 1.34
N HIS A 226 -15.97 10.16 0.53
CA HIS A 226 -17.24 10.07 -0.17
C HIS A 226 -16.97 9.90 -1.66
N LEU A 227 -17.30 8.75 -2.21
CA LEU A 227 -17.08 8.43 -3.61
C LEU A 227 -18.38 8.60 -4.40
N TRP A 228 -18.31 9.18 -5.60
CA TRP A 228 -19.48 9.39 -6.44
C TRP A 228 -19.97 8.08 -7.04
N ASP A 229 -21.22 7.72 -6.76
CA ASP A 229 -21.90 6.58 -7.37
C ASP A 229 -22.79 7.04 -8.52
N GLU A 230 -22.38 6.69 -9.74
CA GLU A 230 -23.08 7.11 -10.94
C GLU A 230 -24.48 6.48 -11.04
N GLY A 231 -24.66 5.27 -10.54
CA GLY A 231 -25.95 4.58 -10.51
C GLY A 231 -26.93 5.21 -9.52
N LYS A 232 -26.41 5.66 -8.37
CA LYS A 232 -27.21 6.33 -7.33
C LYS A 232 -27.33 7.84 -7.53
N LYS A 233 -26.54 8.44 -8.43
CA LYS A 233 -26.41 9.89 -8.63
C LYS A 233 -26.12 10.63 -7.31
N ALA A 234 -25.32 10.04 -6.46
CA ALA A 234 -25.01 10.54 -5.12
C ALA A 234 -23.60 10.16 -4.69
N PHE A 235 -23.05 10.92 -3.76
CA PHE A 235 -21.86 10.51 -3.04
C PHE A 235 -22.21 9.45 -1.99
N VAL A 236 -21.42 8.39 -1.93
CA VAL A 236 -21.53 7.29 -0.97
C VAL A 236 -20.30 7.31 -0.10
N LEU A 237 -20.50 7.32 1.21
CA LEU A 237 -19.42 7.15 2.18
C LEU A 237 -18.76 5.79 1.94
N ASP A 238 -17.43 5.80 1.80
CA ASP A 238 -16.65 4.58 1.72
C ASP A 238 -16.32 4.09 3.12
N ASP A 239 -16.93 3.01 3.52
CA ASP A 239 -16.72 2.39 4.83
C ASP A 239 -16.66 0.86 4.75
N LYS A 240 -16.76 0.17 5.89
CA LYS A 240 -16.77 -1.28 5.96
C LYS A 240 -17.96 -1.91 5.22
N LEU A 241 -19.12 -1.26 5.26
CA LEU A 241 -20.40 -1.83 4.80
C LEU A 241 -20.77 -1.44 3.39
N GLN A 242 -20.28 -0.29 2.91
CA GLN A 242 -20.68 0.26 1.61
C GLN A 242 -19.53 0.96 0.88
N SER A 243 -19.65 1.01 -0.42
CA SER A 243 -18.80 1.80 -1.32
C SER A 243 -19.55 2.13 -2.61
N ALA A 244 -19.13 3.20 -3.26
CA ALA A 244 -19.65 3.53 -4.57
C ALA A 244 -19.30 2.45 -5.61
N ALA A 245 -20.23 2.18 -6.52
CA ALA A 245 -20.09 1.20 -7.60
C ALA A 245 -19.59 -0.17 -7.11
N GLY A 246 -20.03 -0.61 -5.92
CA GLY A 246 -19.63 -1.90 -5.34
C GLY A 246 -18.13 -2.03 -5.03
N GLY A 247 -17.43 -0.89 -4.79
CA GLY A 247 -16.00 -0.89 -4.51
C GLY A 247 -15.10 -0.71 -5.74
N ALA A 248 -15.66 -0.60 -6.94
CA ALA A 248 -14.87 -0.45 -8.17
C ALA A 248 -13.99 0.80 -8.18
N ILE A 249 -14.42 1.88 -7.51
CA ILE A 249 -13.64 3.11 -7.43
C ILE A 249 -12.49 2.93 -6.44
N ARG A 250 -12.74 2.39 -5.21
CA ARG A 250 -11.69 2.21 -4.21
C ARG A 250 -10.57 1.29 -4.70
N SER A 251 -10.89 0.23 -5.44
CA SER A 251 -9.89 -0.70 -5.99
C SER A 251 -9.06 -0.11 -7.14
N ARG A 252 -9.37 1.09 -7.62
CA ARG A 252 -8.62 1.82 -8.66
C ARG A 252 -8.14 3.19 -8.19
N LEU A 253 -8.22 3.46 -6.89
CA LEU A 253 -7.77 4.68 -6.24
C LEU A 253 -6.43 4.46 -5.56
N LEU A 254 -5.43 5.25 -5.94
CA LEU A 254 -4.09 5.26 -5.39
C LEU A 254 -3.77 6.63 -4.80
N TRP A 255 -3.46 6.66 -3.51
CA TRP A 255 -2.91 7.82 -2.83
C TRP A 255 -1.40 7.72 -2.83
N ASN A 256 -0.74 8.57 -3.61
CA ASN A 256 0.70 8.60 -3.77
C ASN A 256 1.33 9.69 -2.90
N PHE A 257 2.19 9.30 -1.97
CA PHE A 257 2.95 10.16 -1.07
C PHE A 257 4.45 10.08 -1.42
N PRO A 258 4.93 10.73 -2.47
CA PRO A 258 6.27 10.51 -3.00
C PRO A 258 7.38 10.97 -2.05
N THR A 259 7.11 11.98 -1.22
CA THR A 259 8.12 12.64 -0.36
C THR A 259 7.78 12.61 1.12
N ALA A 260 6.61 12.10 1.50
CA ALA A 260 6.24 12.03 2.90
C ALA A 260 7.13 11.04 3.66
N THR A 261 7.56 11.44 4.85
CA THR A 261 8.30 10.58 5.80
C THR A 261 7.40 10.09 6.94
N LYS A 262 6.19 10.66 7.06
CA LYS A 262 5.21 10.27 8.05
C LYS A 262 3.79 10.43 7.49
N VAL A 263 3.00 9.36 7.64
CA VAL A 263 1.56 9.37 7.32
C VAL A 263 0.83 8.78 8.51
N VAL A 264 -0.11 9.52 9.08
CA VAL A 264 -0.90 9.11 10.23
C VAL A 264 -2.36 9.03 9.82
N LYS A 265 -2.93 7.84 9.92
CA LYS A 265 -4.37 7.64 9.72
C LYS A 265 -5.14 7.93 11.00
N ASN A 266 -4.87 7.26 12.07
CA ASN A 266 -5.43 7.38 13.44
C ASN A 266 -6.82 8.07 13.51
N SER A 267 -7.73 7.69 12.63
CA SER A 267 -9.09 8.21 12.49
C SER A 267 -10.06 7.04 12.50
N GLN A 268 -11.26 7.23 13.04
CA GLN A 268 -12.34 6.25 13.01
C GLN A 268 -12.92 6.06 11.60
N ALA A 269 -12.69 7.00 10.71
CA ALA A 269 -13.11 6.87 9.33
C ALA A 269 -12.25 5.83 8.58
N ALA A 270 -12.88 5.09 7.67
CA ALA A 270 -12.16 4.24 6.74
C ALA A 270 -11.35 5.08 5.75
N TRP A 271 -10.19 4.59 5.36
CA TRP A 271 -9.40 5.13 4.25
C TRP A 271 -9.77 4.40 2.97
N ALA A 272 -10.25 5.10 1.96
CA ALA A 272 -10.61 4.48 0.69
C ALA A 272 -9.43 4.43 -0.27
N GLY A 273 -9.08 3.24 -0.76
CA GLY A 273 -8.03 3.03 -1.76
C GLY A 273 -6.67 2.70 -1.18
N THR A 274 -5.74 2.39 -2.09
CA THR A 274 -4.38 1.98 -1.77
C THR A 274 -3.49 3.18 -1.44
N VAL A 275 -2.63 3.03 -0.44
CA VAL A 275 -1.62 4.02 -0.05
C VAL A 275 -0.25 3.58 -0.55
N LEU A 276 0.40 4.42 -1.35
CA LEU A 276 1.79 4.29 -1.78
C LEU A 276 2.62 5.40 -1.10
N ALA A 277 3.25 5.06 0.00
CA ALA A 277 4.06 5.97 0.82
C ALA A 277 5.44 5.35 1.12
N PRO A 278 6.28 5.06 0.10
CA PRO A 278 7.44 4.18 0.22
C PRO A 278 8.57 4.75 1.08
N ASN A 279 8.47 6.01 1.48
CA ASN A 279 9.43 6.68 2.36
C ASN A 279 8.88 6.95 3.76
N ALA A 280 7.58 6.66 3.99
CA ALA A 280 6.91 7.08 5.21
C ALA A 280 6.80 5.96 6.25
N ALA A 281 6.96 6.33 7.52
CA ALA A 281 6.37 5.59 8.61
C ALA A 281 4.85 5.82 8.57
N PHE A 282 4.08 4.74 8.43
CA PHE A 282 2.63 4.77 8.43
C PHE A 282 2.08 4.37 9.79
N ASP A 283 1.28 5.24 10.39
CA ASP A 283 0.55 4.94 11.63
C ASP A 283 -0.93 4.69 11.30
N LEU A 284 -1.33 3.43 11.40
CA LEU A 284 -2.69 2.97 11.13
C LEU A 284 -3.67 3.44 12.24
N GLY A 285 -3.14 3.71 13.43
CA GLY A 285 -3.93 4.13 14.58
C GLY A 285 -4.68 3.00 15.26
N SER A 286 -5.87 3.29 15.76
CA SER A 286 -6.69 2.36 16.56
C SER A 286 -8.14 2.23 16.10
N GLY A 287 -8.48 2.75 14.93
CA GLY A 287 -9.86 2.70 14.47
C GLY A 287 -10.01 2.94 12.98
N GLY A 288 -11.08 2.42 12.41
CA GLY A 288 -11.41 2.44 10.99
C GLY A 288 -10.39 1.70 10.12
N PRO A 289 -10.81 1.00 9.10
CA PRO A 289 -9.89 0.24 8.23
C PRO A 289 -9.21 1.12 7.19
N VAL A 290 -8.18 0.55 6.54
CA VAL A 290 -7.79 0.94 5.19
C VAL A 290 -8.46 -0.01 4.20
N ASN A 291 -9.39 0.49 3.39
CA ASN A 291 -10.04 -0.27 2.32
C ASN A 291 -9.15 -0.29 1.08
N GLY A 292 -8.05 -1.01 1.14
CA GLY A 292 -7.00 -1.04 0.13
C GLY A 292 -5.71 -1.64 0.67
N SER A 293 -4.59 -1.39 -0.01
CA SER A 293 -3.28 -1.83 0.45
C SER A 293 -2.48 -0.68 1.07
N VAL A 294 -1.59 -1.01 2.00
CA VAL A 294 -0.60 -0.09 2.57
C VAL A 294 0.80 -0.49 2.12
N ILE A 295 1.48 0.40 1.40
CA ILE A 295 2.85 0.23 0.93
C ILE A 295 3.68 1.34 1.59
N ALA A 296 4.48 1.00 2.60
CA ALA A 296 5.14 1.97 3.46
C ALA A 296 6.54 1.52 3.95
N ALA A 297 7.35 2.48 4.41
CA ALA A 297 8.66 2.17 4.96
C ALA A 297 8.56 1.43 6.30
N SER A 298 7.57 1.71 7.12
CA SER A 298 7.21 0.96 8.33
C SER A 298 5.72 1.12 8.62
N LEU A 299 5.16 0.19 9.39
CA LEU A 299 3.76 0.21 9.79
C LEU A 299 3.65 0.08 11.31
N THR A 300 2.78 0.91 11.89
CA THR A 300 2.40 0.80 13.30
C THR A 300 0.91 0.91 13.45
N GLY A 301 0.35 0.29 14.49
CA GLY A 301 -1.06 0.43 14.86
C GLY A 301 -1.25 0.09 16.34
N LYS A 302 -2.27 0.67 16.97
CA LYS A 302 -2.55 0.50 18.41
C LYS A 302 -3.66 -0.50 18.70
N GLY A 303 -3.97 -1.37 17.73
CA GLY A 303 -5.07 -2.31 17.79
C GLY A 303 -6.42 -1.73 17.36
N GLY A 304 -7.26 -2.57 16.74
CA GLY A 304 -8.58 -2.21 16.27
C GLY A 304 -8.64 -1.53 14.89
N ALA A 305 -7.50 -1.16 14.30
CA ALA A 305 -7.42 -0.76 12.91
C ALA A 305 -6.85 -1.91 12.07
N GLU A 306 -7.45 -2.16 10.93
CA GLU A 306 -7.16 -3.30 10.05
C GLU A 306 -7.02 -2.87 8.60
N THR A 307 -6.47 -3.73 7.75
CA THR A 307 -6.45 -3.53 6.30
C THR A 307 -7.41 -4.50 5.63
N HIS A 308 -8.37 -3.96 4.88
CA HIS A 308 -9.33 -4.75 4.14
C HIS A 308 -8.80 -5.08 2.74
N HIS A 309 -9.12 -6.29 2.27
CA HIS A 309 -8.58 -6.82 1.02
C HIS A 309 -9.24 -6.23 -0.23
N TYR A 310 -8.80 -5.02 -0.61
CA TYR A 310 -9.16 -4.37 -1.87
C TYR A 310 -7.89 -3.99 -2.63
N PRO A 311 -7.17 -4.98 -3.23
CA PRO A 311 -5.92 -4.71 -3.93
C PRO A 311 -6.13 -3.73 -5.09
N PHE A 312 -5.11 -2.95 -5.39
CA PHE A 312 -5.15 -2.01 -6.50
C PHE A 312 -5.19 -2.75 -7.83
N THR A 313 -6.23 -2.51 -8.63
CA THR A 313 -6.46 -3.14 -9.94
C THR A 313 -6.24 -2.18 -11.11
N GLY A 314 -5.70 -0.99 -10.84
CA GLY A 314 -5.49 0.04 -11.84
C GLY A 314 -4.27 -0.22 -12.73
N CYS A 315 -4.35 0.25 -13.96
CA CYS A 315 -3.24 0.34 -14.89
C CYS A 315 -2.59 1.71 -14.75
N LEU A 316 -1.40 1.79 -14.16
CA LEU A 316 -0.69 3.05 -13.98
C LEU A 316 0.00 3.47 -15.28
N PRO A 317 0.03 4.79 -15.59
CA PRO A 317 0.71 5.29 -16.76
C PRO A 317 2.22 4.98 -16.66
N GLY A 318 2.78 4.43 -17.74
CA GLY A 318 4.23 4.37 -17.89
C GLY A 318 4.75 5.78 -18.14
N THR A 319 5.52 6.33 -17.22
CA THR A 319 6.32 7.49 -17.58
C THR A 319 7.49 7.00 -18.42
N THR A 320 7.55 7.40 -19.68
CA THR A 320 8.83 7.40 -20.39
C THR A 320 9.71 8.38 -19.64
N VAL A 321 10.64 7.86 -18.85
CA VAL A 321 11.77 8.70 -18.41
C VAL A 321 12.37 9.24 -19.69
N PRO A 322 12.45 10.57 -19.90
CA PRO A 322 13.18 11.09 -21.03
C PRO A 322 14.59 10.52 -20.93
N THR A 323 14.94 9.59 -21.80
CA THR A 323 16.33 9.19 -21.95
C THR A 323 17.06 10.49 -22.25
N PRO A 324 18.06 10.90 -21.45
CA PRO A 324 18.83 12.07 -21.79
C PRO A 324 19.38 11.83 -23.18
N SER A 325 18.85 12.58 -24.16
CA SER A 325 19.34 12.59 -25.54
C SER A 325 20.66 13.39 -25.52
N GLY A 326 21.63 12.79 -24.86
CA GLY A 326 23.02 13.18 -24.90
C GLY A 326 23.72 12.17 -25.77
N THR A 327 23.74 12.43 -27.08
CA THR A 327 24.75 11.84 -27.94
C THR A 327 26.08 12.28 -27.34
N PRO A 328 26.91 11.38 -26.81
CA PRO A 328 28.26 11.78 -26.44
C PRO A 328 28.94 12.20 -27.73
N THR A 329 29.19 13.51 -27.88
CA THR A 329 30.09 14.04 -28.90
C THR A 329 31.46 13.47 -28.56
N VAL A 330 31.82 12.38 -29.21
CA VAL A 330 33.18 11.83 -29.17
C VAL A 330 34.07 12.91 -29.80
N PRO A 331 35.06 13.48 -29.07
CA PRO A 331 36.03 14.33 -29.67
C PRO A 331 36.74 13.59 -30.78
N PRO A 332 37.08 14.22 -31.93
CA PRO A 332 37.78 13.55 -33.01
C PRO A 332 39.09 12.99 -32.47
N THR A 333 39.24 11.70 -32.54
CA THR A 333 40.49 10.99 -32.22
C THR A 333 41.51 11.35 -33.30
N VAL A 334 42.50 12.15 -32.93
CA VAL A 334 43.68 12.36 -33.75
C VAL A 334 44.48 11.05 -33.77
N PRO A 335 44.84 10.50 -34.95
CA PRO A 335 45.63 9.27 -35.01
C PRO A 335 47.01 9.51 -34.40
N PRO A 336 47.51 8.61 -33.52
CA PRO A 336 48.88 8.76 -33.04
C PRO A 336 49.88 8.47 -34.17
N THR A 337 50.74 9.46 -34.44
CA THR A 337 51.98 9.29 -35.24
C THR A 337 52.92 8.35 -34.51
N VAL A 338 53.23 7.26 -35.15
CA VAL A 338 54.18 6.23 -34.69
C VAL A 338 55.61 6.75 -34.95
N PRO A 339 56.50 6.81 -33.95
CA PRO A 339 57.93 6.77 -34.21
C PRO A 339 58.43 5.32 -34.21
N SER A 340 59.02 4.93 -35.32
CA SER A 340 59.76 3.71 -35.50
C SER A 340 61.06 3.74 -34.71
N GLY A 341 61.36 2.66 -33.95
CA GLY A 341 62.66 2.50 -33.28
C GLY A 341 62.66 1.29 -32.34
N SER A 342 63.06 0.15 -32.87
CA SER A 342 63.58 -1.02 -32.14
C SER A 342 65.10 -0.84 -31.94
N PRO A 343 65.88 -1.53 -31.09
CA PRO A 343 65.66 -2.92 -30.62
C PRO A 343 66.11 -3.27 -29.17
N SER A 344 65.68 -4.44 -28.72
CA SER A 344 66.45 -5.52 -28.02
C SER A 344 67.12 -5.24 -26.69
N ALA A 345 66.64 -5.99 -25.65
CA ALA A 345 67.42 -6.92 -24.84
C ALA A 345 66.58 -7.58 -23.73
N THR A 346 66.56 -8.86 -23.76
CA THR A 346 66.19 -9.85 -22.70
C THR A 346 67.48 -10.15 -21.90
N PRO A 347 67.49 -10.94 -20.79
CA PRO A 347 66.66 -11.12 -19.59
C PRO A 347 67.46 -11.05 -18.29
N SER A 348 66.86 -11.10 -17.13
CA SER A 348 67.39 -11.94 -16.02
C SER A 348 66.45 -12.05 -14.83
N ALA A 349 66.42 -13.26 -14.35
CA ALA A 349 65.68 -13.83 -13.28
C ALA A 349 66.17 -13.46 -11.87
N SER A 350 65.44 -14.00 -10.89
CA SER A 350 65.86 -14.24 -9.49
C SER A 350 65.33 -13.23 -8.50
N THR A 351 64.70 -13.49 -7.37
CA THR A 351 64.59 -14.62 -6.45
C THR A 351 63.60 -14.20 -5.36
N ALA A 352 62.81 -15.09 -4.87
CA ALA A 352 62.19 -14.97 -3.53
C ALA A 352 63.23 -15.22 -2.44
N PRO A 353 63.01 -14.78 -1.20
CA PRO A 353 62.54 -15.70 -0.16
C PRO A 353 61.60 -15.07 0.89
N SER A 354 60.62 -15.84 1.31
CA SER A 354 60.47 -16.53 2.60
C SER A 354 60.90 -15.78 3.84
N GLY A 355 59.92 -15.60 4.78
CA GLY A 355 60.18 -15.14 6.12
C GLY A 355 58.93 -15.16 7.01
N SER A 356 58.69 -16.30 7.58
CA SER A 356 57.88 -16.66 8.72
C SER A 356 58.30 -15.89 9.98
N ALA A 357 57.30 -15.47 10.83
CA ALA A 357 57.39 -15.60 12.29
C ALA A 357 56.10 -15.05 12.99
N SER A 358 55.37 -15.92 13.61
CA SER A 358 54.65 -15.68 14.88
C SER A 358 55.67 -15.73 16.04
N PRO A 359 55.44 -15.07 17.19
CA PRO A 359 54.73 -15.73 18.27
C PRO A 359 53.94 -14.80 19.23
N SER A 360 52.83 -15.27 19.81
CA SER A 360 52.64 -15.70 21.17
C SER A 360 52.84 -14.67 22.29
N GLY A 361 51.79 -14.48 23.10
CA GLY A 361 51.84 -13.83 24.41
C GLY A 361 50.47 -13.48 24.98
N GLY A 362 49.77 -14.41 25.63
CA GLY A 362 48.95 -14.10 26.80
C GLY A 362 49.83 -14.21 28.04
N PRO A 363 49.38 -14.03 29.26
CA PRO A 363 48.07 -14.26 29.87
C PRO A 363 47.67 -13.32 31.03
N SER A 364 46.62 -13.68 31.76
CA SER A 364 46.28 -13.45 33.19
C SER A 364 45.51 -12.18 33.54
N ALA A 365 44.38 -12.30 34.08
CA ALA A 365 43.72 -12.92 35.24
C ALA A 365 43.38 -11.90 36.33
N SER A 366 42.21 -12.09 36.93
CA SER A 366 41.74 -11.81 38.29
C SER A 366 41.40 -10.35 38.62
N THR A 367 40.29 -10.02 39.27
CA THR A 367 39.63 -10.58 40.45
C THR A 367 38.30 -9.85 40.67
N SER A 368 37.25 -10.56 40.96
CA SER A 368 36.45 -10.61 42.21
C SER A 368 36.08 -9.30 42.89
N GLY A 369 34.76 -9.16 43.09
CA GLY A 369 34.22 -8.20 44.04
C GLY A 369 32.71 -8.19 44.10
N LYS A 370 32.11 -9.16 44.79
CA LYS A 370 30.83 -9.04 45.47
C LYS A 370 31.14 -8.76 46.94
N PRO A 371 30.38 -7.94 47.69
CA PRO A 371 29.21 -8.40 48.42
C PRO A 371 28.08 -7.39 48.62
N SER A 372 26.90 -7.92 48.77
CA SER A 372 26.01 -8.03 49.96
C SER A 372 25.36 -6.77 50.50
N ALA A 373 24.07 -6.77 50.39
CA ALA A 373 23.03 -6.96 51.39
C ALA A 373 22.57 -5.74 52.24
N SER A 374 21.27 -5.70 52.41
CA SER A 374 20.54 -5.43 53.65
C SER A 374 19.86 -4.08 53.77
N GLY A 375 18.55 -4.14 54.01
CA GLY A 375 17.77 -3.05 54.61
C GLY A 375 16.31 -3.02 54.27
N SER A 376 15.49 -3.94 54.72
CA SER A 376 14.13 -3.61 55.24
C SER A 376 14.29 -3.19 56.71
N PRO A 377 13.40 -2.39 57.31
CA PRO A 377 12.01 -2.78 57.59
C PRO A 377 10.96 -1.67 57.71
N SER A 378 9.72 -2.12 57.71
CA SER A 378 8.63 -1.91 58.68
C SER A 378 7.82 -0.60 58.69
N ALA A 379 6.60 -0.73 58.44
CA ALA A 379 5.39 -0.84 59.28
C ALA A 379 4.59 0.46 59.48
N GLY A 380 3.31 0.35 59.33
CA GLY A 380 2.37 1.13 60.11
C GLY A 380 1.15 1.64 59.38
N GLY A 381 0.03 1.01 59.63
CA GLY A 381 -1.22 1.46 60.14
C GLY A 381 -2.38 1.49 59.10
N SER A 382 -3.21 0.52 59.17
CA SER A 382 -4.61 0.42 59.68
C SER A 382 -5.51 1.64 59.35
N THR A 383 -6.62 1.42 58.62
CA THR A 383 -7.95 1.11 59.09
C THR A 383 -9.02 1.16 57.98
N ALA A 384 -9.84 0.19 58.05
CA ALA A 384 -11.28 0.06 57.87
C ALA A 384 -11.89 -0.17 56.48
N ALA A 385 -12.34 -1.40 56.34
CA ALA A 385 -13.45 -1.80 55.43
C ALA A 385 -14.79 -1.31 55.96
N PRO A 386 -15.87 -1.31 55.11
CA PRO A 386 -16.77 -2.44 55.25
C PRO A 386 -17.36 -3.05 53.96
N THR A 387 -17.52 -4.38 54.05
CA THR A 387 -18.65 -5.27 53.73
C THR A 387 -19.29 -5.24 52.35
N ALA A 388 -19.05 -6.22 51.57
CA ALA A 388 -19.75 -7.47 51.26
C ALA A 388 -21.13 -7.34 50.63
N SER A 389 -21.28 -7.87 49.41
CA SER A 389 -22.28 -8.85 49.08
C SER A 389 -22.15 -9.40 47.67
N GLY A 390 -22.06 -10.72 47.57
CA GLY A 390 -22.73 -11.54 46.57
C GLY A 390 -21.94 -12.04 45.38
N SER A 391 -21.28 -13.19 45.54
CA SER A 391 -20.98 -14.11 44.46
C SER A 391 -22.27 -14.67 43.80
N PRO A 392 -22.18 -15.15 42.51
CA PRO A 392 -21.75 -16.53 42.38
C PRO A 392 -20.69 -16.78 41.28
N SER A 393 -19.93 -17.81 41.54
CA SER A 393 -18.98 -18.52 40.68
C SER A 393 -19.57 -18.89 39.35
N ALA A 394 -18.81 -18.63 38.28
CA ALA A 394 -18.88 -19.44 37.06
C ALA A 394 -17.45 -19.80 36.66
N GLN A 395 -17.27 -21.07 36.46
CA GLN A 395 -16.08 -21.83 36.09
C GLN A 395 -15.54 -21.38 34.73
N PRO A 396 -14.23 -21.32 34.47
CA PRO A 396 -13.73 -20.99 33.16
C PRO A 396 -13.80 -22.19 32.23
N ASP A 397 -14.64 -22.09 31.20
CA ASP A 397 -14.56 -22.98 30.05
C ASP A 397 -13.33 -22.56 29.20
N ALA A 398 -12.46 -23.55 29.00
CA ALA A 398 -11.34 -23.45 28.07
C ALA A 398 -11.87 -23.58 26.63
N GLY A 399 -12.20 -22.47 26.02
CA GLY A 399 -12.50 -22.34 24.61
C GLY A 399 -12.08 -20.96 24.16
N GLY A 400 -10.88 -20.85 23.59
CA GLY A 400 -10.37 -19.60 23.02
C GLY A 400 -11.25 -19.12 21.88
N ASN A 401 -12.15 -18.22 22.15
CA ASN A 401 -12.83 -17.45 21.12
C ASN A 401 -11.92 -16.34 20.65
N LEU A 402 -11.40 -16.51 19.43
CA LEU A 402 -10.86 -15.41 18.65
C LEU A 402 -11.92 -14.31 18.55
N ALA A 403 -11.54 -13.09 18.83
CA ALA A 403 -12.41 -11.94 18.70
C ALA A 403 -12.87 -11.82 17.24
N HIS A 404 -14.09 -12.26 16.96
CA HIS A 404 -14.77 -11.96 15.72
C HIS A 404 -15.13 -10.48 15.69
N THR A 405 -14.24 -9.63 15.25
CA THR A 405 -14.57 -8.25 14.89
C THR A 405 -15.16 -8.24 13.48
N GLY A 406 -16.38 -8.73 13.31
CA GLY A 406 -16.96 -8.72 11.97
C GLY A 406 -18.34 -9.30 11.77
N SER A 407 -18.99 -9.88 12.78
CA SER A 407 -20.37 -10.33 12.62
C SER A 407 -21.28 -9.74 13.70
N GLY A 408 -21.89 -8.59 13.37
CA GLY A 408 -23.13 -8.20 14.02
C GLY A 408 -24.19 -9.31 13.82
N PRO A 409 -25.24 -9.36 14.66
CA PRO A 409 -26.15 -10.50 14.71
C PRO A 409 -26.78 -10.78 13.34
N VAL A 410 -26.39 -11.88 12.73
CA VAL A 410 -26.95 -12.40 11.45
C VAL A 410 -28.39 -12.93 11.59
N LEU A 411 -29.00 -12.82 12.78
CA LEU A 411 -30.35 -13.31 13.00
C LEU A 411 -31.46 -12.70 12.11
N PRO A 412 -31.42 -11.41 11.75
CA PRO A 412 -32.46 -10.87 10.86
C PRO A 412 -32.34 -11.32 9.40
N LEU A 413 -31.11 -11.61 8.91
CA LEU A 413 -30.90 -11.99 7.50
C LEU A 413 -31.30 -13.45 7.23
N ALA A 414 -31.10 -14.35 8.20
CA ALA A 414 -31.49 -15.77 8.07
C ALA A 414 -33.01 -15.89 7.97
N ILE A 415 -33.79 -15.08 8.71
CA ILE A 415 -35.26 -15.10 8.64
C ILE A 415 -35.74 -14.48 7.32
N GLY A 416 -35.10 -13.40 6.83
CA GLY A 416 -35.41 -12.79 5.53
C GLY A 416 -35.14 -13.72 4.36
N GLY A 417 -34.04 -14.45 4.36
CA GLY A 417 -33.68 -15.43 3.33
C GLY A 417 -34.65 -16.61 3.27
N ALA A 418 -35.08 -17.13 4.40
CA ALA A 418 -36.05 -18.22 4.46
C ALA A 418 -37.45 -17.83 3.93
N VAL A 419 -37.88 -16.57 4.21
CA VAL A 419 -39.17 -16.07 3.72
C VAL A 419 -39.11 -15.85 2.19
N VAL A 420 -38.02 -15.36 1.63
CA VAL A 420 -37.87 -15.18 0.16
C VAL A 420 -37.83 -16.53 -0.56
N LEU A 421 -37.15 -17.53 -0.02
CA LEU A 421 -37.13 -18.87 -0.60
C LEU A 421 -38.51 -19.56 -0.51
N ALA A 422 -39.24 -19.37 0.57
CA ALA A 422 -40.60 -19.92 0.71
C ALA A 422 -41.60 -19.24 -0.24
N ALA A 423 -41.53 -17.92 -0.40
CA ALA A 423 -42.36 -17.19 -1.33
C ALA A 423 -42.02 -17.53 -2.79
N GLY A 424 -40.74 -17.64 -3.15
CA GLY A 424 -40.29 -18.04 -4.49
C GLY A 424 -40.74 -19.45 -4.85
N GLY A 425 -40.63 -20.41 -3.91
CA GLY A 425 -41.11 -21.78 -4.06
C GLY A 425 -42.61 -21.87 -4.31
N ALA A 426 -43.42 -21.10 -3.59
CA ALA A 426 -44.87 -21.06 -3.75
C ALA A 426 -45.29 -20.52 -5.14
N ILE A 427 -44.62 -19.52 -5.65
CA ILE A 427 -44.88 -18.97 -7.00
C ILE A 427 -44.57 -19.99 -8.10
N VAL A 428 -43.47 -20.74 -8.01
CA VAL A 428 -43.11 -21.79 -8.98
C VAL A 428 -44.12 -22.96 -8.95
N VAL A 429 -44.56 -23.38 -7.79
CA VAL A 429 -45.58 -24.44 -7.66
C VAL A 429 -46.94 -23.99 -8.21
N ALA A 430 -47.33 -22.75 -7.94
CA ALA A 430 -48.59 -22.19 -8.49
C ALA A 430 -48.54 -22.05 -10.01
N ALA A 431 -47.39 -21.63 -10.59
CA ALA A 431 -47.20 -21.54 -12.03
C ALA A 431 -47.26 -22.92 -12.71
N ARG A 432 -46.63 -23.95 -12.13
CA ARG A 432 -46.68 -25.34 -12.65
C ARG A 432 -48.08 -25.94 -12.60
N ARG A 433 -48.83 -25.68 -11.51
CA ARG A 433 -50.25 -26.16 -11.39
C ARG A 433 -51.16 -25.46 -12.43
N LYS A 434 -50.92 -24.20 -12.75
CA LYS A 434 -51.69 -23.46 -13.77
C LYS A 434 -51.39 -23.96 -15.18
N ALA A 435 -50.14 -24.34 -15.46
CA ALA A 435 -49.75 -24.94 -16.76
C ALA A 435 -50.33 -26.34 -16.95
N ALA A 436 -50.35 -27.18 -15.90
CA ALA A 436 -50.91 -28.52 -15.95
C ALA A 436 -52.45 -28.56 -16.06
N ARG A 437 -53.18 -27.46 -15.83
CA ARG A 437 -54.63 -27.34 -16.02
C ARG A 437 -55.06 -26.84 -17.39
N LYS A 438 -54.09 -26.46 -18.26
CA LYS A 438 -54.32 -25.99 -19.64
C LYS A 438 -53.87 -27.00 -20.69
N ALA A 439 -53.29 -28.14 -20.30
CA ALA A 439 -53.06 -29.33 -21.09
C ALA A 439 -54.14 -30.38 -20.75
#